data_5c85c4485b91437cf13e83a838427972
#
_entry.id   5c85c4485b91437cf13e83a838427972
#
_cell.length_a   1.000
_cell.length_b   1.000
_cell.length_c   1.000
_cell.angle_alpha   90.00
_cell.angle_beta   90.00
_cell.angle_gamma   90.00
#
_symmetry.space_group_name_H-M   'P 1'
#
loop_
_entity.id
_entity.type
_entity.pdbx_description
1 polymer ?
#
loop_
_entity_poly.entity_id
_entity_poly.type
_entity_poly.pdbx_seq_one_letter_code
_entity_poly.pdbx_strand_id
1 'polypeptide(L)'
;GGYTNVLIMPNTVPAMDGVKVEAGQPGASEVLDAEYDTVIDYLQHYESAHDVKLPVRYDLCVCASKGRAGREATEVADWIGYLPEHGDEHKDAYQLAHPVTAISDDGSAVTPSILEQVFENVKESGLYLIEHCEHHDTGAVNDGPVSRKLGVPGIPEDTELKIVERDIDMSRKTGVHVHFQHVSTAISFDAIRKAKAEGLPITCETAPHYIALNDEALLKYGTLAKMNPPLRSEADRQATIAAVADGTVDLLATDHAPHTMEEKELGFLDAPNGIIGLECAYGVCHKVLVDGGFISDERLIELMSTGPAELMGHDKTDITAVLDDYADAVPGDDDTKRVLDLGRVPESDQVDLVVLNTGEEWTVDPEKFHS
;
A
#
# COMPACT_ATOMS: atom_id res chain seq x y z
N GLY A 1 7.61 -6.78 -11.51
CA GLY A 1 8.14 -5.70 -10.65
C GLY A 1 9.05 -6.18 -9.53
N GLY A 2 9.19 -7.50 -9.30
CA GLY A 2 10.05 -8.05 -8.24
C GLY A 2 9.43 -8.07 -6.85
N TYR A 3 8.15 -7.77 -6.71
CA TYR A 3 7.44 -7.90 -5.44
C TYR A 3 7.19 -9.36 -5.10
N THR A 4 7.42 -9.72 -3.85
CA THR A 4 7.20 -11.07 -3.30
C THR A 4 6.03 -11.10 -2.33
N ASN A 5 5.69 -9.95 -1.75
CA ASN A 5 4.54 -9.74 -0.90
C ASN A 5 3.94 -8.33 -1.14
N VAL A 6 2.63 -8.20 -1.03
CA VAL A 6 1.90 -6.93 -1.18
C VAL A 6 0.80 -6.82 -0.13
N LEU A 7 0.42 -5.60 0.24
CA LEU A 7 -0.78 -5.33 1.03
C LEU A 7 -1.92 -4.93 0.08
N ILE A 8 -3.01 -5.67 0.12
CA ILE A 8 -4.22 -5.36 -0.65
C ILE A 8 -5.09 -4.39 0.15
N MET A 9 -5.38 -3.24 -0.45
CA MET A 9 -6.26 -2.24 0.15
C MET A 9 -7.73 -2.68 0.14
N PRO A 10 -8.58 -2.16 1.04
CA PRO A 10 -9.91 -2.71 1.27
C PRO A 10 -10.98 -2.28 0.25
N ASN A 11 -10.58 -1.58 -0.81
CA ASN A 11 -11.46 -1.01 -1.85
C ASN A 11 -11.97 -2.05 -2.87
N THR A 12 -12.19 -3.27 -2.45
CA THR A 12 -12.85 -4.33 -3.21
C THR A 12 -14.35 -4.09 -3.36
N VAL A 13 -14.98 -4.83 -4.27
CA VAL A 13 -16.44 -4.79 -4.47
C VAL A 13 -16.98 -6.22 -4.47
N PRO A 14 -17.67 -6.67 -3.40
CA PRO A 14 -18.03 -5.95 -2.16
C PRO A 14 -16.80 -5.54 -1.33
N ALA A 15 -17.00 -4.61 -0.38
CA ALA A 15 -15.94 -4.09 0.47
C ALA A 15 -15.40 -5.16 1.44
N MET A 16 -14.12 -5.06 1.78
CA MET A 16 -13.43 -5.97 2.71
C MET A 16 -13.64 -5.49 4.17
N ASP A 17 -14.87 -5.55 4.66
CA ASP A 17 -15.29 -4.99 5.94
C ASP A 17 -15.66 -6.04 7.01
N GLY A 18 -15.54 -7.34 6.69
CA GLY A 18 -15.93 -8.44 7.56
C GLY A 18 -17.43 -8.71 7.57
N VAL A 19 -18.25 -7.86 6.95
CA VAL A 19 -19.70 -8.03 6.89
C VAL A 19 -20.07 -9.11 5.86
N LYS A 20 -21.11 -9.86 6.18
CA LYS A 20 -21.65 -10.89 5.28
C LYS A 20 -22.14 -10.28 3.97
N VAL A 21 -21.71 -10.86 2.85
CA VAL A 21 -22.10 -10.46 1.51
C VAL A 21 -23.54 -10.86 1.22
N GLU A 22 -24.35 -9.94 0.72
CA GLU A 22 -25.75 -10.19 0.35
C GLU A 22 -25.89 -10.42 -1.16
N ALA A 23 -26.76 -11.37 -1.53
CA ALA A 23 -27.06 -11.64 -2.93
C ALA A 23 -27.64 -10.39 -3.62
N GLY A 24 -27.09 -10.06 -4.80
CA GLY A 24 -27.49 -8.88 -5.57
C GLY A 24 -26.66 -7.63 -5.35
N GLN A 25 -25.73 -7.63 -4.39
CA GLN A 25 -24.70 -6.60 -4.33
C GLN A 25 -23.75 -6.71 -5.56
N PRO A 26 -23.20 -5.60 -6.06
CA PRO A 26 -22.14 -5.65 -7.08
C PRO A 26 -20.99 -6.53 -6.61
N GLY A 27 -20.48 -7.41 -7.48
CA GLY A 27 -19.38 -8.34 -7.18
C GLY A 27 -19.72 -9.51 -6.25
N ALA A 28 -20.92 -9.55 -5.67
CA ALA A 28 -21.32 -10.60 -4.71
C ALA A 28 -21.23 -12.03 -5.24
N SER A 29 -21.47 -12.21 -6.55
CA SER A 29 -21.45 -13.53 -7.17
C SER A 29 -20.11 -14.25 -7.04
N GLU A 30 -18.99 -13.53 -7.12
CA GLU A 30 -17.65 -14.14 -6.99
C GLU A 30 -17.45 -14.78 -5.62
N VAL A 31 -17.91 -14.12 -4.57
CA VAL A 31 -17.80 -14.58 -3.18
C VAL A 31 -18.78 -15.73 -2.91
N LEU A 32 -20.07 -15.53 -3.29
CA LEU A 32 -21.14 -16.45 -2.96
C LEU A 32 -21.10 -17.74 -3.80
N ASP A 33 -20.71 -17.67 -5.07
CA ASP A 33 -20.56 -18.85 -5.94
C ASP A 33 -19.36 -19.72 -5.52
N ALA A 34 -18.36 -19.10 -4.84
CA ALA A 34 -17.27 -19.81 -4.20
C ALA A 34 -17.62 -20.35 -2.78
N GLU A 35 -18.89 -20.20 -2.36
CA GLU A 35 -19.44 -20.70 -1.09
C GLU A 35 -18.86 -20.02 0.17
N TYR A 36 -18.42 -18.74 0.06
CA TYR A 36 -17.95 -17.93 1.20
C TYR A 36 -18.99 -16.87 1.58
N ASP A 37 -18.95 -16.46 2.84
CA ASP A 37 -19.90 -15.50 3.40
C ASP A 37 -19.37 -14.06 3.40
N THR A 38 -18.04 -13.86 3.48
CA THR A 38 -17.41 -12.56 3.52
C THR A 38 -16.29 -12.45 2.49
N VAL A 39 -15.91 -11.22 2.11
CA VAL A 39 -14.77 -10.98 1.20
C VAL A 39 -13.47 -11.43 1.85
N ILE A 40 -13.31 -11.22 3.17
CA ILE A 40 -12.09 -11.63 3.87
C ILE A 40 -11.92 -13.16 3.80
N ASP A 41 -12.99 -13.91 4.08
CA ASP A 41 -12.95 -15.37 4.04
C ASP A 41 -12.70 -15.90 2.62
N TYR A 42 -13.31 -15.28 1.61
CA TYR A 42 -13.06 -15.59 0.21
C TYR A 42 -11.59 -15.36 -0.17
N LEU A 43 -10.99 -14.24 0.24
CA LEU A 43 -9.60 -13.94 -0.07
C LEU A 43 -8.60 -14.82 0.70
N GLN A 44 -8.96 -15.31 1.90
CA GLN A 44 -8.15 -16.33 2.59
C GLN A 44 -8.03 -17.63 1.78
N HIS A 45 -9.01 -17.91 0.93
CA HIS A 45 -9.10 -19.17 0.20
C HIS A 45 -9.07 -19.00 -1.32
N TYR A 46 -8.69 -17.81 -1.80
CA TYR A 46 -8.73 -17.45 -3.22
C TYR A 46 -8.02 -18.46 -4.12
N GLU A 47 -6.81 -18.85 -3.74
CA GLU A 47 -6.01 -19.81 -4.53
C GLU A 47 -6.66 -21.18 -4.62
N SER A 48 -7.23 -21.66 -3.52
CA SER A 48 -7.94 -22.94 -3.50
C SER A 48 -9.30 -22.88 -4.21
N ALA A 49 -10.01 -21.75 -4.11
CA ALA A 49 -11.28 -21.54 -4.81
C ALA A 49 -11.13 -21.53 -6.35
N HIS A 50 -9.98 -21.05 -6.83
CA HIS A 50 -9.69 -20.91 -8.25
C HIS A 50 -8.70 -21.95 -8.82
N ASP A 51 -8.21 -22.87 -7.97
CA ASP A 51 -7.16 -23.85 -8.35
C ASP A 51 -5.94 -23.16 -9.00
N VAL A 52 -5.48 -22.07 -8.37
CA VAL A 52 -4.32 -21.29 -8.83
C VAL A 52 -3.28 -21.20 -7.73
N LYS A 53 -2.03 -20.94 -8.11
CA LYS A 53 -0.95 -20.55 -7.20
C LYS A 53 -0.47 -19.17 -7.62
N LEU A 54 -0.63 -18.20 -6.75
CA LEU A 54 -0.17 -16.85 -7.01
C LEU A 54 1.34 -16.75 -6.85
N PRO A 55 2.02 -15.98 -7.70
CA PRO A 55 3.47 -15.78 -7.62
C PRO A 55 3.88 -14.79 -6.52
N VAL A 56 2.92 -14.08 -5.93
CA VAL A 56 3.12 -13.04 -4.92
C VAL A 56 2.18 -13.33 -3.76
N ARG A 57 2.69 -13.29 -2.53
CA ARG A 57 1.86 -13.35 -1.33
C ARG A 57 1.18 -12.00 -1.09
N TYR A 58 0.08 -12.02 -0.36
CA TYR A 58 -0.59 -10.78 0.02
C TYR A 58 -1.16 -10.84 1.43
N ASP A 59 -1.12 -9.70 2.08
CA ASP A 59 -1.85 -9.44 3.30
C ASP A 59 -3.07 -8.58 3.00
N LEU A 60 -4.02 -8.54 3.93
CA LEU A 60 -5.26 -7.82 3.76
C LEU A 60 -5.32 -6.58 4.64
N CYS A 61 -5.93 -5.54 4.11
CA CYS A 61 -6.35 -4.37 4.88
C CYS A 61 -7.88 -4.39 5.01
N VAL A 62 -8.41 -4.33 6.24
CA VAL A 62 -9.85 -4.30 6.45
C VAL A 62 -10.39 -2.87 6.39
N CYS A 63 -11.63 -2.70 5.93
CA CYS A 63 -12.28 -1.39 5.92
C CYS A 63 -12.44 -0.82 7.34
N ALA A 64 -12.18 0.47 7.50
CA ALA A 64 -12.50 1.22 8.70
C ALA A 64 -14.02 1.40 8.86
N SER A 65 -14.77 1.50 7.76
CA SER A 65 -16.21 1.63 7.77
C SER A 65 -16.92 0.54 6.96
N LYS A 66 -18.14 0.17 7.40
CA LYS A 66 -18.99 -0.81 6.72
C LYS A 66 -19.31 -0.36 5.31
N GLY A 67 -19.07 -1.25 4.34
CA GLY A 67 -19.21 -0.97 2.92
C GLY A 67 -18.30 0.16 2.42
N ARG A 68 -17.29 0.54 3.19
CA ARG A 68 -16.42 1.69 2.92
C ARG A 68 -17.24 2.99 2.69
N ALA A 69 -18.34 3.13 3.41
CA ALA A 69 -19.30 4.20 3.22
C ALA A 69 -19.07 5.43 4.13
N GLY A 70 -18.13 5.34 5.08
CA GLY A 70 -17.78 6.42 6.01
C GLY A 70 -18.90 6.79 6.99
N ARG A 71 -19.90 5.93 7.21
CA ARG A 71 -21.11 6.22 8.02
C ARG A 71 -21.15 5.49 9.34
N GLU A 72 -20.63 4.28 9.36
CA GLU A 72 -20.62 3.37 10.49
C GLU A 72 -19.29 2.62 10.49
N ALA A 73 -18.58 2.62 11.61
CA ALA A 73 -17.33 1.88 11.73
C ALA A 73 -17.60 0.36 11.66
N THR A 74 -16.62 -0.41 11.19
CA THR A 74 -16.66 -1.87 11.24
C THR A 74 -16.58 -2.36 12.68
N GLU A 75 -17.07 -3.55 12.94
CA GLU A 75 -16.99 -4.20 14.25
C GLU A 75 -15.73 -5.08 14.29
N VAL A 76 -14.86 -4.87 15.28
CA VAL A 76 -13.63 -5.68 15.44
C VAL A 76 -13.94 -7.17 15.46
N ALA A 77 -15.07 -7.55 16.08
CA ALA A 77 -15.53 -8.94 16.16
C ALA A 77 -15.75 -9.62 14.79
N ASP A 78 -16.03 -8.85 13.73
CA ASP A 78 -16.30 -9.40 12.40
C ASP A 78 -15.03 -9.85 11.67
N TRP A 79 -13.86 -9.37 12.08
CA TRP A 79 -12.58 -9.64 11.42
C TRP A 79 -11.41 -9.97 12.35
N ILE A 80 -11.56 -9.94 13.68
CA ILE A 80 -10.49 -10.22 14.63
C ILE A 80 -9.89 -11.62 14.47
N GLY A 81 -10.68 -12.60 14.04
CA GLY A 81 -10.21 -13.96 13.78
C GLY A 81 -9.23 -14.11 12.61
N TYR A 82 -9.02 -13.05 11.84
CA TYR A 82 -8.06 -13.02 10.72
C TYR A 82 -6.77 -12.29 11.06
N LEU A 83 -6.58 -11.87 12.32
CA LEU A 83 -5.32 -11.29 12.78
C LEU A 83 -4.30 -12.39 13.07
N PRO A 84 -3.00 -12.16 12.79
CA PRO A 84 -1.95 -13.15 13.05
C PRO A 84 -1.92 -13.67 14.49
N GLU A 85 -2.15 -12.81 15.47
CA GLU A 85 -2.09 -13.14 16.90
C GLU A 85 -3.37 -13.83 17.43
N HIS A 86 -4.49 -13.72 16.70
CA HIS A 86 -5.79 -14.26 17.12
C HIS A 86 -6.24 -15.48 16.31
N GLY A 87 -5.46 -15.91 15.35
CA GLY A 87 -5.75 -17.10 14.52
C GLY A 87 -5.91 -18.39 15.33
N ASP A 88 -5.30 -18.47 16.53
CA ASP A 88 -5.37 -19.63 17.44
C ASP A 88 -6.76 -19.89 18.04
N GLU A 89 -7.62 -18.90 18.14
CA GLU A 89 -8.94 -19.09 18.78
C GLU A 89 -9.99 -19.69 17.83
N HIS A 90 -9.77 -19.64 16.52
CA HIS A 90 -10.74 -20.05 15.51
C HIS A 90 -10.24 -21.03 14.44
N LYS A 91 -8.96 -21.08 14.16
CA LYS A 91 -8.30 -22.04 13.23
C LYS A 91 -6.83 -22.12 13.64
N ASP A 92 -6.17 -23.24 13.41
CA ASP A 92 -4.75 -23.39 13.69
C ASP A 92 -3.96 -22.16 13.20
N ALA A 93 -3.39 -21.38 14.13
CA ALA A 93 -2.77 -20.06 13.91
C ALA A 93 -1.67 -20.02 12.84
N TYR A 94 -1.14 -21.14 12.49
CA TYR A 94 -0.15 -21.32 11.44
C TYR A 94 -0.73 -21.37 10.01
N GLN A 95 -2.04 -21.06 9.84
CA GLN A 95 -2.74 -21.30 8.57
C GLN A 95 -3.52 -20.13 7.98
N LEU A 96 -3.34 -18.90 8.49
CA LEU A 96 -3.84 -17.75 7.75
C LEU A 96 -2.93 -17.52 6.54
N ALA A 97 -3.42 -17.84 5.35
CA ALA A 97 -2.68 -17.60 4.13
C ALA A 97 -2.48 -16.09 3.89
N HIS A 98 -3.47 -15.29 4.28
CA HIS A 98 -3.56 -13.86 4.00
C HIS A 98 -4.09 -13.10 5.24
N PRO A 99 -3.25 -12.82 6.25
CA PRO A 99 -3.70 -12.18 7.48
C PRO A 99 -4.16 -10.74 7.24
N VAL A 100 -5.08 -10.26 8.10
CA VAL A 100 -5.42 -8.84 8.18
C VAL A 100 -4.35 -8.15 9.02
N THR A 101 -3.64 -7.18 8.45
CA THR A 101 -2.52 -6.48 9.09
C THR A 101 -2.75 -4.99 9.30
N ALA A 102 -3.79 -4.40 8.70
CA ALA A 102 -4.08 -2.97 8.80
C ALA A 102 -5.58 -2.66 8.66
N ILE A 103 -5.95 -1.42 9.01
CA ILE A 103 -7.29 -0.86 8.85
C ILE A 103 -7.21 0.38 7.96
N SER A 104 -8.09 0.53 6.96
CA SER A 104 -8.16 1.70 6.08
C SER A 104 -9.54 1.84 5.44
N ASP A 105 -9.89 3.05 5.03
CA ASP A 105 -10.96 3.31 4.05
C ASP A 105 -10.40 3.77 2.70
N ASP A 106 -9.23 3.27 2.31
CA ASP A 106 -8.47 3.69 1.12
C ASP A 106 -9.34 4.14 -0.06
N GLY A 107 -8.90 5.22 -0.71
CA GLY A 107 -9.66 5.99 -1.69
C GLY A 107 -10.53 7.08 -1.05
N SER A 108 -10.61 7.16 0.30
CA SER A 108 -11.22 8.25 1.04
C SER A 108 -10.66 8.31 2.47
N ALA A 109 -10.63 9.51 3.05
CA ALA A 109 -10.28 9.67 4.46
C ALA A 109 -11.40 9.15 5.36
N VAL A 110 -11.03 8.61 6.53
CA VAL A 110 -12.00 8.28 7.58
C VAL A 110 -12.81 9.51 7.93
N THR A 111 -14.14 9.38 7.91
CA THR A 111 -15.01 10.54 8.14
C THR A 111 -15.02 10.96 9.63
N PRO A 112 -15.21 12.26 9.92
CA PRO A 112 -15.24 12.74 11.30
C PRO A 112 -16.29 12.07 12.17
N SER A 113 -17.39 11.57 11.59
CA SER A 113 -18.52 10.96 12.33
C SER A 113 -18.17 9.62 12.96
N ILE A 114 -17.19 8.90 12.45
CA ILE A 114 -16.78 7.57 12.94
C ILE A 114 -15.34 7.56 13.44
N LEU A 115 -14.62 8.68 13.36
CA LEU A 115 -13.19 8.77 13.62
C LEU A 115 -12.81 8.22 15.01
N GLU A 116 -13.51 8.64 16.06
CA GLU A 116 -13.26 8.16 17.43
C GLU A 116 -13.42 6.65 17.53
N GLN A 117 -14.50 6.09 16.93
CA GLN A 117 -14.73 4.65 16.95
C GLN A 117 -13.67 3.87 16.17
N VAL A 118 -13.21 4.40 15.03
CA VAL A 118 -12.12 3.78 14.26
C VAL A 118 -10.84 3.74 15.08
N PHE A 119 -10.50 4.81 15.78
CA PHE A 119 -9.32 4.83 16.66
C PHE A 119 -9.43 3.85 17.83
N GLU A 120 -10.64 3.67 18.39
CA GLU A 120 -10.88 2.63 19.41
C GLU A 120 -10.70 1.22 18.80
N ASN A 121 -11.23 0.96 17.60
CA ASN A 121 -11.06 -0.32 16.91
C ASN A 121 -9.58 -0.65 16.63
N VAL A 122 -8.81 0.34 16.17
CA VAL A 122 -7.36 0.20 15.98
C VAL A 122 -6.66 -0.16 17.29
N LYS A 123 -7.03 0.51 18.38
CA LYS A 123 -6.46 0.24 19.70
C LYS A 123 -6.86 -1.14 20.23
N GLU A 124 -8.10 -1.55 20.04
CA GLU A 124 -8.60 -2.87 20.45
C GLU A 124 -7.91 -4.01 19.70
N SER A 125 -7.74 -3.86 18.38
CA SER A 125 -7.13 -4.88 17.53
C SER A 125 -5.61 -4.93 17.62
N GLY A 126 -4.95 -3.88 18.09
CA GLY A 126 -3.50 -3.76 18.06
C GLY A 126 -2.91 -3.48 16.67
N LEU A 127 -3.76 -3.26 15.66
CA LEU A 127 -3.35 -2.89 14.31
C LEU A 127 -2.93 -1.42 14.23
N TYR A 128 -2.71 -0.92 13.05
CA TYR A 128 -2.49 0.50 12.75
C TYR A 128 -3.51 0.98 11.71
N LEU A 129 -3.77 2.31 11.73
CA LEU A 129 -4.62 2.94 10.73
C LEU A 129 -3.76 3.36 9.54
N ILE A 130 -4.14 2.94 8.34
CA ILE A 130 -3.62 3.49 7.09
C ILE A 130 -4.61 4.55 6.60
N GLU A 131 -4.19 5.81 6.59
CA GLU A 131 -5.09 6.92 6.29
C GLU A 131 -4.83 7.49 4.91
N HIS A 132 -5.87 7.49 4.07
CA HIS A 132 -5.88 8.20 2.79
C HIS A 132 -6.12 9.69 3.04
N CYS A 133 -5.06 10.50 2.86
CA CYS A 133 -5.04 11.89 3.30
C CYS A 133 -5.71 12.83 2.30
N GLU A 134 -7.02 12.72 2.17
CA GLU A 134 -7.79 13.65 1.35
C GLU A 134 -9.03 14.14 2.08
N HIS A 135 -9.13 15.45 2.26
CA HIS A 135 -10.38 16.07 2.65
C HIS A 135 -11.29 16.17 1.43
N HIS A 136 -12.58 15.86 1.57
CA HIS A 136 -13.58 15.77 0.50
C HIS A 136 -13.87 17.10 -0.24
N ASP A 137 -12.84 17.88 -0.51
CA ASP A 137 -12.94 19.07 -1.34
C ASP A 137 -12.95 18.69 -2.83
N THR A 138 -13.71 19.40 -3.61
CA THR A 138 -13.90 19.10 -5.03
C THR A 138 -12.77 19.65 -5.88
N GLY A 139 -12.19 18.82 -6.72
CA GLY A 139 -11.17 19.18 -7.70
C GLY A 139 -10.87 17.99 -8.59
N ALA A 140 -10.13 18.22 -9.66
CA ALA A 140 -9.77 17.16 -10.60
C ALA A 140 -8.26 16.92 -10.68
N VAL A 141 -7.47 17.96 -10.44
CA VAL A 141 -6.00 17.96 -10.50
C VAL A 141 -5.45 18.96 -9.47
N ASN A 142 -4.17 19.00 -9.24
CA ASN A 142 -3.53 19.95 -8.33
C ASN A 142 -3.92 21.42 -8.65
N ASP A 143 -4.25 22.22 -7.63
CA ASP A 143 -4.51 23.64 -7.84
C ASP A 143 -3.22 24.38 -8.20
N GLY A 144 -3.25 25.05 -9.34
CA GLY A 144 -2.07 25.74 -9.81
C GLY A 144 -2.17 26.25 -11.25
N PRO A 145 -1.04 26.60 -11.85
CA PRO A 145 -0.99 27.04 -13.26
C PRO A 145 -1.52 25.98 -14.23
N VAL A 146 -1.31 24.68 -13.92
CA VAL A 146 -1.73 23.56 -14.78
C VAL A 146 -3.25 23.40 -14.77
N SER A 147 -3.91 23.39 -13.60
CA SER A 147 -5.38 23.31 -13.52
C SER A 147 -6.07 24.45 -14.25
N ARG A 148 -5.53 25.67 -14.08
CA ARG A 148 -6.03 26.86 -14.81
C ARG A 148 -5.85 26.74 -16.33
N LYS A 149 -4.72 26.18 -16.80
CA LYS A 149 -4.45 25.97 -18.23
C LYS A 149 -5.36 24.88 -18.82
N LEU A 150 -5.67 23.84 -18.05
CA LEU A 150 -6.59 22.78 -18.43
C LEU A 150 -8.07 23.20 -18.32
N GLY A 151 -8.36 24.29 -17.60
CA GLY A 151 -9.72 24.76 -17.37
C GLY A 151 -10.54 23.86 -16.44
N VAL A 152 -9.88 23.16 -15.52
CA VAL A 152 -10.51 22.24 -14.56
C VAL A 152 -10.31 22.74 -13.13
N PRO A 153 -11.21 22.38 -12.18
CA PRO A 153 -11.06 22.78 -10.78
C PRO A 153 -9.81 22.14 -10.15
N GLY A 154 -9.09 22.93 -9.37
CA GLY A 154 -7.91 22.50 -8.65
C GLY A 154 -8.23 21.88 -7.28
N ILE A 155 -7.40 20.96 -6.83
CA ILE A 155 -7.39 20.40 -5.48
C ILE A 155 -6.32 21.16 -4.68
N PRO A 156 -6.70 21.94 -3.66
CA PRO A 156 -5.74 22.68 -2.84
C PRO A 156 -4.77 21.73 -2.09
N GLU A 157 -3.55 22.17 -1.85
CA GLU A 157 -2.56 21.38 -1.10
C GLU A 157 -2.95 21.13 0.36
N ASP A 158 -3.72 22.06 0.96
CA ASP A 158 -4.18 21.95 2.34
C ASP A 158 -5.27 20.89 2.55
N THR A 159 -5.84 20.30 1.50
CA THR A 159 -6.76 19.16 1.61
C THR A 159 -6.08 17.96 2.26
N GLU A 160 -4.84 17.66 1.88
CA GLU A 160 -4.02 16.60 2.47
C GLU A 160 -3.62 16.96 3.90
N LEU A 161 -3.10 18.16 4.12
CA LEU A 161 -2.65 18.63 5.45
C LEU A 161 -3.76 18.58 6.50
N LYS A 162 -5.00 18.93 6.16
CA LYS A 162 -6.14 18.90 7.08
C LYS A 162 -6.35 17.52 7.70
N ILE A 163 -6.22 16.47 6.90
CA ILE A 163 -6.35 15.09 7.38
C ILE A 163 -5.11 14.72 8.20
N VAL A 164 -3.91 15.00 7.70
CA VAL A 164 -2.66 14.72 8.40
C VAL A 164 -2.65 15.36 9.79
N GLU A 165 -2.97 16.64 9.92
CA GLU A 165 -3.02 17.33 11.23
C GLU A 165 -4.10 16.76 12.15
N ARG A 166 -5.29 16.45 11.62
CA ARG A 166 -6.40 15.83 12.35
C ARG A 166 -5.95 14.53 13.01
N ASP A 167 -5.30 13.66 12.24
CA ASP A 167 -4.96 12.33 12.70
C ASP A 167 -3.66 12.30 13.51
N ILE A 168 -2.75 13.23 13.30
CA ILE A 168 -1.66 13.51 14.26
C ILE A 168 -2.23 13.89 15.63
N ASP A 169 -3.27 14.74 15.68
CA ASP A 169 -3.92 15.11 16.93
C ASP A 169 -4.65 13.94 17.59
N MET A 170 -5.27 13.06 16.80
CA MET A 170 -5.88 11.84 17.31
C MET A 170 -4.83 10.84 17.82
N SER A 171 -3.75 10.63 17.08
CA SER A 171 -2.62 9.80 17.53
C SER A 171 -2.01 10.33 18.83
N ARG A 172 -1.83 11.65 18.95
CA ARG A 172 -1.33 12.29 20.18
C ARG A 172 -2.24 12.05 21.39
N LYS A 173 -3.57 12.03 21.19
CA LYS A 173 -4.56 11.79 22.25
C LYS A 173 -4.67 10.32 22.66
N THR A 174 -4.57 9.41 21.70
CA THR A 174 -4.91 7.99 21.87
C THR A 174 -3.69 7.08 21.99
N GLY A 175 -2.54 7.50 21.46
CA GLY A 175 -1.33 6.68 21.30
C GLY A 175 -1.43 5.67 20.15
N VAL A 176 -2.46 5.75 19.32
CA VAL A 176 -2.65 4.86 18.17
C VAL A 176 -1.64 5.19 17.07
N HIS A 177 -1.10 4.14 16.45
CA HIS A 177 -0.23 4.26 15.28
C HIS A 177 -1.06 4.62 14.05
N VAL A 178 -0.68 5.72 13.39
CA VAL A 178 -1.24 6.15 12.11
C VAL A 178 -0.16 6.15 11.05
N HIS A 179 -0.44 5.50 9.95
CA HIS A 179 0.38 5.48 8.74
C HIS A 179 -0.30 6.31 7.65
N PHE A 180 0.35 7.39 7.22
CA PHE A 180 -0.17 8.27 6.17
C PHE A 180 0.23 7.75 4.79
N GLN A 181 -0.78 7.39 3.98
CA GLN A 181 -0.58 6.89 2.61
C GLN A 181 -0.11 7.99 1.67
N HIS A 182 0.70 7.59 0.68
CA HIS A 182 1.05 8.33 -0.55
C HIS A 182 1.13 9.85 -0.38
N VAL A 183 1.75 10.34 0.71
CA VAL A 183 1.91 11.77 1.00
C VAL A 183 2.61 12.47 -0.15
N SER A 184 2.05 13.62 -0.56
CA SER A 184 2.42 14.30 -1.80
C SER A 184 2.80 15.77 -1.65
N THR A 185 2.53 16.42 -0.50
CA THR A 185 2.75 17.87 -0.31
C THR A 185 3.87 18.18 0.69
N ALA A 186 4.61 19.26 0.43
CA ALA A 186 5.67 19.75 1.30
C ALA A 186 5.15 20.05 2.72
N ILE A 187 3.96 20.66 2.81
CA ILE A 187 3.37 21.06 4.09
C ILE A 187 2.97 19.86 4.96
N SER A 188 2.52 18.76 4.33
CA SER A 188 2.21 17.51 5.05
C SER A 188 3.48 16.82 5.57
N PHE A 189 4.54 16.75 4.75
CA PHE A 189 5.84 16.23 5.23
C PHE A 189 6.37 17.04 6.41
N ASP A 190 6.21 18.38 6.42
CA ASP A 190 6.61 19.22 7.55
C ASP A 190 5.82 18.93 8.82
N ALA A 191 4.52 18.66 8.72
CA ALA A 191 3.68 18.28 9.85
C ALA A 191 4.08 16.89 10.40
N ILE A 192 4.27 15.92 9.52
CA ILE A 192 4.68 14.55 9.86
C ILE A 192 6.07 14.56 10.51
N ARG A 193 7.03 15.30 9.98
CA ARG A 193 8.37 15.43 10.55
C ARG A 193 8.34 15.97 11.98
N LYS A 194 7.50 16.97 12.25
CA LYS A 194 7.29 17.51 13.60
C LYS A 194 6.68 16.48 14.53
N ALA A 195 5.64 15.75 14.09
CA ALA A 195 4.99 14.72 14.88
C ALA A 195 5.95 13.57 15.25
N LYS A 196 6.79 13.14 14.31
CA LYS A 196 7.86 12.15 14.55
C LYS A 196 8.90 12.68 15.55
N ALA A 197 9.29 13.94 15.45
CA ALA A 197 10.22 14.56 16.41
C ALA A 197 9.62 14.67 17.82
N GLU A 198 8.30 14.74 17.97
CA GLU A 198 7.59 14.63 19.25
C GLU A 198 7.57 13.19 19.81
N GLY A 199 7.96 12.18 19.03
CA GLY A 199 7.93 10.78 19.41
C GLY A 199 6.56 10.13 19.27
N LEU A 200 5.66 10.69 18.46
CA LEU A 200 4.37 10.10 18.18
C LEU A 200 4.51 8.85 17.29
N PRO A 201 3.65 7.84 17.44
CA PRO A 201 3.64 6.66 16.58
C PRO A 201 3.05 6.98 15.21
N ILE A 202 3.81 7.74 14.42
CA ILE A 202 3.45 8.19 13.07
C ILE A 202 4.46 7.65 12.09
N THR A 203 3.96 7.06 11.01
CA THR A 203 4.74 6.69 9.83
C THR A 203 4.07 7.24 8.57
N CYS A 204 4.80 7.32 7.47
CA CYS A 204 4.23 7.72 6.20
C CYS A 204 4.96 7.05 5.02
N GLU A 205 4.23 6.99 3.92
CA GLU A 205 4.75 6.57 2.64
C GLU A 205 4.56 7.65 1.57
N THR A 206 5.28 7.49 0.47
CA THR A 206 5.03 8.20 -0.78
C THR A 206 5.12 7.22 -1.95
N ALA A 207 4.76 7.67 -3.15
CA ALA A 207 4.71 6.78 -4.30
C ALA A 207 5.73 7.18 -5.39
N PRO A 208 6.15 6.22 -6.25
CA PRO A 208 7.11 6.47 -7.33
C PRO A 208 6.72 7.63 -8.26
N HIS A 209 5.42 7.80 -8.50
CA HIS A 209 4.93 8.87 -9.38
C HIS A 209 5.09 10.27 -8.78
N TYR A 210 5.02 10.44 -7.44
CA TYR A 210 5.31 11.73 -6.79
C TYR A 210 6.80 12.07 -6.75
N ILE A 211 7.66 11.07 -6.91
CA ILE A 211 9.12 11.25 -7.02
C ILE A 211 9.51 11.61 -8.45
N ALA A 212 8.90 10.94 -9.45
CA ALA A 212 9.29 11.04 -10.85
C ALA A 212 8.59 12.15 -11.63
N LEU A 213 7.35 12.48 -11.27
CA LEU A 213 6.46 13.36 -12.04
C LEU A 213 5.98 14.55 -11.18
N ASN A 214 5.60 15.61 -11.86
CA ASN A 214 4.88 16.74 -11.30
C ASN A 214 3.60 17.00 -12.13
N ASP A 215 2.81 18.01 -11.77
CA ASP A 215 1.54 18.34 -12.41
C ASP A 215 1.65 18.69 -13.91
N GLU A 216 2.83 19.09 -14.40
CA GLU A 216 3.05 19.33 -15.82
C GLU A 216 2.89 18.06 -16.67
N ALA A 217 3.01 16.86 -16.06
CA ALA A 217 2.75 15.59 -16.73
C ALA A 217 1.32 15.51 -17.30
N LEU A 218 0.35 16.16 -16.67
CA LEU A 218 -1.03 16.27 -17.16
C LEU A 218 -1.13 16.95 -18.52
N LEU A 219 -0.24 17.89 -18.81
CA LEU A 219 -0.22 18.58 -20.12
C LEU A 219 0.29 17.68 -21.25
N LYS A 220 1.07 16.66 -20.91
CA LYS A 220 1.68 15.72 -21.87
C LYS A 220 0.88 14.44 -22.01
N TYR A 221 0.41 13.89 -20.90
CA TYR A 221 -0.19 12.55 -20.83
C TYR A 221 -1.70 12.59 -20.54
N GLY A 222 -2.29 13.78 -20.36
CA GLY A 222 -3.71 13.92 -20.09
C GLY A 222 -4.14 13.17 -18.84
N THR A 223 -5.28 12.51 -18.93
CA THR A 223 -5.89 11.74 -17.84
C THR A 223 -5.12 10.51 -17.42
N LEU A 224 -4.18 9.99 -18.23
CA LEU A 224 -3.25 8.95 -17.82
C LEU A 224 -2.37 9.38 -16.64
N ALA A 225 -2.16 10.70 -16.46
CA ALA A 225 -1.44 11.28 -15.33
C ALA A 225 -2.39 11.79 -14.22
N LYS A 226 -3.69 11.43 -14.28
CA LYS A 226 -4.68 11.78 -13.25
C LYS A 226 -4.73 10.70 -12.19
N MET A 227 -4.40 11.08 -10.96
CA MET A 227 -4.41 10.23 -9.76
C MET A 227 -4.82 11.04 -8.53
N ASN A 228 -5.05 10.40 -7.42
CA ASN A 228 -5.41 11.01 -6.16
C ASN A 228 -4.65 10.38 -4.98
N PRO A 229 -3.88 11.16 -4.20
CA PRO A 229 -3.60 12.60 -4.36
C PRO A 229 -3.08 12.98 -5.75
N PRO A 230 -3.36 14.22 -6.23
CA PRO A 230 -2.92 14.62 -7.56
C PRO A 230 -1.40 14.80 -7.61
N LEU A 231 -0.80 14.63 -8.80
CA LEU A 231 0.56 15.09 -9.04
C LEU A 231 0.67 16.58 -8.67
N ARG A 232 1.57 16.90 -7.76
CA ARG A 232 1.75 18.24 -7.21
C ARG A 232 2.74 19.07 -8.03
N SER A 233 3.01 20.28 -7.55
CA SER A 233 4.01 21.18 -8.14
C SER A 233 5.42 20.58 -8.15
N GLU A 234 6.32 21.14 -8.95
CA GLU A 234 7.75 20.77 -8.90
C GLU A 234 8.36 21.02 -7.51
N ALA A 235 7.89 22.04 -6.80
CA ALA A 235 8.36 22.32 -5.43
C ALA A 235 7.98 21.18 -4.47
N ASP A 236 6.76 20.65 -4.55
CA ASP A 236 6.30 19.51 -3.77
C ASP A 236 7.05 18.23 -4.16
N ARG A 237 7.29 18.01 -5.46
CA ARG A 237 8.09 16.88 -5.91
C ARG A 237 9.51 16.90 -5.30
N GLN A 238 10.14 18.06 -5.27
CA GLN A 238 11.45 18.22 -4.63
C GLN A 238 11.38 18.02 -3.11
N ALA A 239 10.31 18.48 -2.47
CA ALA A 239 10.08 18.24 -1.04
C ALA A 239 9.83 16.75 -0.74
N THR A 240 9.16 16.03 -1.63
CA THR A 240 8.99 14.57 -1.55
C THR A 240 10.32 13.85 -1.60
N ILE A 241 11.19 14.19 -2.57
CA ILE A 241 12.54 13.62 -2.66
C ILE A 241 13.36 13.93 -1.39
N ALA A 242 13.26 15.16 -0.88
CA ALA A 242 13.94 15.55 0.34
C ALA A 242 13.43 14.79 1.56
N ALA A 243 12.12 14.54 1.66
CA ALA A 243 11.51 13.77 2.74
C ALA A 243 11.90 12.28 2.73
N VAL A 244 12.13 11.72 1.54
CA VAL A 244 12.72 10.38 1.39
C VAL A 244 14.19 10.38 1.86
N ALA A 245 14.95 11.38 1.46
CA ALA A 245 16.39 11.48 1.76
C ALA A 245 16.66 11.73 3.24
N ASP A 246 15.83 12.51 3.93
CA ASP A 246 16.01 12.85 5.35
C ASP A 246 15.39 11.82 6.33
N GLY A 247 14.73 10.78 5.81
CA GLY A 247 14.10 9.72 6.60
C GLY A 247 12.72 10.07 7.17
N THR A 248 12.10 11.16 6.73
CA THR A 248 10.69 11.47 7.06
C THR A 248 9.75 10.41 6.48
N VAL A 249 10.02 9.97 5.25
CA VAL A 249 9.32 8.85 4.59
C VAL A 249 9.89 7.53 5.08
N ASP A 250 9.03 6.63 5.55
CA ASP A 250 9.39 5.32 6.10
C ASP A 250 9.46 4.25 5.03
N LEU A 251 8.59 4.32 4.02
CA LEU A 251 8.52 3.34 2.94
C LEU A 251 8.01 3.96 1.63
N LEU A 252 8.18 3.22 0.55
CA LEU A 252 7.65 3.54 -0.77
C LEU A 252 6.58 2.51 -1.15
N ALA A 253 5.36 2.99 -1.38
CA ALA A 253 4.26 2.18 -1.89
C ALA A 253 3.91 2.57 -3.33
N THR A 254 3.38 1.64 -4.11
CA THR A 254 3.15 1.88 -5.53
C THR A 254 1.88 2.64 -5.82
N ASP A 255 0.89 2.52 -4.95
CA ASP A 255 -0.47 3.00 -5.23
C ASP A 255 -0.93 2.54 -6.63
N HIS A 256 -0.73 1.23 -6.90
CA HIS A 256 -1.04 0.63 -8.20
C HIS A 256 -2.55 0.49 -8.37
N ALA A 257 -3.13 1.37 -9.19
CA ALA A 257 -4.57 1.45 -9.44
C ALA A 257 -4.85 1.46 -10.95
N PRO A 258 -4.93 0.28 -11.59
CA PRO A 258 -5.18 0.16 -13.03
C PRO A 258 -6.62 0.50 -13.39
N HIS A 259 -6.78 1.16 -14.53
CA HIS A 259 -8.06 1.48 -15.16
C HIS A 259 -7.98 1.20 -16.65
N THR A 260 -9.11 0.91 -17.28
CA THR A 260 -9.16 0.69 -18.73
C THR A 260 -8.85 1.98 -19.50
N MET A 261 -8.37 1.83 -20.73
CA MET A 261 -8.11 2.99 -21.59
C MET A 261 -9.39 3.77 -21.86
N GLU A 262 -10.53 3.10 -22.04
CA GLU A 262 -11.85 3.72 -22.23
C GLU A 262 -12.25 4.60 -21.05
N GLU A 263 -11.99 4.16 -19.82
CA GLU A 263 -12.22 4.96 -18.62
C GLU A 263 -11.26 6.15 -18.54
N LYS A 264 -10.00 5.95 -18.87
CA LYS A 264 -8.99 7.02 -18.88
C LYS A 264 -9.18 8.02 -20.02
N GLU A 265 -9.86 7.68 -21.10
CA GLU A 265 -10.22 8.59 -22.21
C GLU A 265 -11.40 9.52 -21.89
N LEU A 266 -12.10 9.33 -20.78
CA LEU A 266 -13.07 10.29 -20.28
C LEU A 266 -12.39 11.63 -19.95
N GLY A 267 -13.12 12.70 -19.88
CA GLY A 267 -12.55 14.03 -19.53
C GLY A 267 -11.98 14.06 -18.09
N PHE A 268 -11.18 15.06 -17.77
CA PHE A 268 -10.56 15.20 -16.44
C PHE A 268 -11.54 15.17 -15.25
N LEU A 269 -12.81 15.49 -15.46
CA LEU A 269 -13.82 15.43 -14.40
C LEU A 269 -14.37 14.02 -14.20
N ASP A 270 -14.42 13.23 -15.26
CA ASP A 270 -15.11 11.93 -15.29
C ASP A 270 -14.14 10.74 -15.28
N ALA A 271 -12.91 10.92 -15.76
CA ALA A 271 -11.90 9.86 -15.73
C ALA A 271 -11.56 9.46 -14.29
N PRO A 272 -11.45 8.16 -13.98
CA PRO A 272 -11.05 7.70 -12.65
C PRO A 272 -9.61 8.10 -12.32
N ASN A 273 -9.33 8.22 -11.02
CA ASN A 273 -7.98 8.42 -10.50
C ASN A 273 -7.24 7.09 -10.45
N GLY A 274 -5.97 7.09 -10.84
CA GLY A 274 -5.11 5.92 -10.72
C GLY A 274 -4.03 5.88 -11.77
N ILE A 275 -2.95 5.19 -11.44
CA ILE A 275 -1.80 4.96 -12.30
C ILE A 275 -1.26 3.54 -12.09
N ILE A 276 -0.75 2.92 -13.13
CA ILE A 276 -0.01 1.66 -13.02
C ILE A 276 1.43 1.96 -12.62
N GLY A 277 1.99 1.19 -11.68
CA GLY A 277 3.34 1.46 -11.16
C GLY A 277 4.10 0.22 -10.73
N LEU A 278 3.41 -0.91 -10.49
CA LEU A 278 3.98 -2.09 -9.85
C LEU A 278 5.20 -2.64 -10.61
N GLU A 279 5.15 -2.67 -11.92
CA GLU A 279 6.21 -3.27 -12.75
C GLU A 279 7.43 -2.35 -12.97
N CYS A 280 7.32 -1.04 -12.68
CA CYS A 280 8.39 -0.09 -12.92
C CYS A 280 8.88 0.66 -11.66
N ALA A 281 8.25 0.47 -10.52
CA ALA A 281 8.49 1.24 -9.30
C ALA A 281 9.96 1.25 -8.88
N TYR A 282 10.62 0.09 -8.78
CA TYR A 282 12.02 0.02 -8.38
C TYR A 282 12.92 0.81 -9.34
N GLY A 283 12.80 0.57 -10.65
CA GLY A 283 13.63 1.25 -11.64
C GLY A 283 13.43 2.77 -11.67
N VAL A 284 12.18 3.23 -11.51
CA VAL A 284 11.84 4.66 -11.44
C VAL A 284 12.45 5.29 -10.18
N CYS A 285 12.27 4.66 -9.02
CA CYS A 285 12.83 5.15 -7.76
C CYS A 285 14.36 5.12 -7.77
N HIS A 286 14.97 4.04 -8.26
CA HIS A 286 16.43 3.95 -8.41
C HIS A 286 16.96 5.09 -9.28
N LYS A 287 16.34 5.32 -10.44
CA LYS A 287 16.76 6.38 -11.36
C LYS A 287 16.73 7.77 -10.75
N VAL A 288 15.69 8.08 -9.99
CA VAL A 288 15.55 9.43 -9.42
C VAL A 288 16.33 9.56 -8.11
N LEU A 289 16.25 8.59 -7.24
CA LEU A 289 16.78 8.71 -5.87
C LEU A 289 18.24 8.26 -5.75
N VAL A 290 18.60 7.12 -6.36
CA VAL A 290 19.96 6.55 -6.25
C VAL A 290 20.90 7.20 -7.27
N ASP A 291 20.56 7.17 -8.56
CA ASP A 291 21.35 7.84 -9.60
C ASP A 291 21.40 9.37 -9.37
N GLY A 292 20.36 9.93 -8.78
CA GLY A 292 20.30 11.33 -8.36
C GLY A 292 21.18 11.66 -7.15
N GLY A 293 21.72 10.64 -6.46
CA GLY A 293 22.60 10.80 -5.30
C GLY A 293 21.89 11.21 -4.01
N PHE A 294 20.58 10.99 -3.89
CA PHE A 294 19.80 11.34 -2.72
C PHE A 294 19.86 10.27 -1.63
N ILE A 295 19.85 8.97 -2.02
CA ILE A 295 19.94 7.82 -1.13
C ILE A 295 20.86 6.75 -1.73
N SER A 296 21.25 5.74 -0.92
CA SER A 296 21.96 4.55 -1.41
C SER A 296 21.01 3.47 -1.93
N ASP A 297 21.56 2.45 -2.62
CA ASP A 297 20.83 1.26 -3.05
C ASP A 297 20.20 0.53 -1.84
N GLU A 298 20.97 0.37 -0.76
CA GLU A 298 20.51 -0.29 0.46
C GLU A 298 19.31 0.44 1.05
N ARG A 299 19.35 1.80 1.08
CA ARG A 299 18.22 2.58 1.59
C ARG A 299 16.99 2.43 0.69
N LEU A 300 17.14 2.34 -0.62
CA LEU A 300 16.01 2.06 -1.52
C LEU A 300 15.39 0.69 -1.24
N ILE A 301 16.22 -0.33 -1.02
CA ILE A 301 15.76 -1.67 -0.66
C ILE A 301 15.03 -1.65 0.70
N GLU A 302 15.54 -0.93 1.70
CA GLU A 302 14.84 -0.74 2.97
C GLU A 302 13.46 -0.14 2.77
N LEU A 303 13.34 0.92 1.99
CA LEU A 303 12.08 1.62 1.72
C LEU A 303 11.05 0.77 0.96
N MET A 304 11.47 -0.19 0.16
CA MET A 304 10.59 -1.00 -0.70
C MET A 304 10.44 -2.45 -0.24
N SER A 305 11.18 -2.90 0.78
CA SER A 305 11.18 -4.28 1.25
C SER A 305 11.10 -4.37 2.77
N THR A 306 12.20 -4.08 3.49
CA THR A 306 12.25 -4.30 4.94
C THR A 306 11.38 -3.31 5.73
N GLY A 307 11.22 -2.09 5.25
CA GLY A 307 10.32 -1.09 5.86
C GLY A 307 8.85 -1.52 5.78
N PRO A 308 8.31 -1.84 4.60
CA PRO A 308 6.97 -2.41 4.48
C PRO A 308 6.77 -3.68 5.31
N ALA A 309 7.73 -4.62 5.28
CA ALA A 309 7.65 -5.84 6.07
C ALA A 309 7.56 -5.56 7.58
N GLU A 310 8.36 -4.61 8.08
CA GLU A 310 8.31 -4.19 9.48
C GLU A 310 6.98 -3.55 9.86
N LEU A 311 6.41 -2.71 8.98
CA LEU A 311 5.10 -2.10 9.19
C LEU A 311 4.00 -3.16 9.27
N MET A 312 4.06 -4.18 8.40
CA MET A 312 3.09 -5.28 8.34
C MET A 312 3.31 -6.35 9.42
N GLY A 313 4.34 -6.21 10.26
CA GLY A 313 4.64 -7.16 11.33
C GLY A 313 5.31 -8.45 10.87
N HIS A 314 5.87 -8.48 9.66
CA HIS A 314 6.62 -9.62 9.17
C HIS A 314 8.03 -9.69 9.76
N ASP A 315 8.45 -10.89 10.12
CA ASP A 315 9.81 -11.14 10.59
C ASP A 315 10.84 -10.89 9.47
N LYS A 316 11.95 -10.25 9.83
CA LYS A 316 13.10 -10.13 8.94
C LYS A 316 13.85 -11.45 8.92
N THR A 317 13.82 -12.14 7.79
CA THR A 317 14.55 -13.40 7.64
C THR A 317 16.04 -13.14 7.46
N ASP A 318 16.86 -13.66 8.34
CA ASP A 318 18.31 -13.74 8.14
C ASP A 318 18.63 -14.88 7.17
N ILE A 319 18.81 -14.50 5.89
CA ILE A 319 19.13 -15.46 4.82
C ILE A 319 20.40 -16.24 5.13
N THR A 320 21.39 -15.63 5.79
CA THR A 320 22.64 -16.31 6.15
C THR A 320 22.37 -17.42 7.17
N ALA A 321 21.57 -17.13 8.21
CA ALA A 321 21.19 -18.13 9.19
C ALA A 321 20.38 -19.27 8.57
N VAL A 322 19.42 -18.96 7.69
CA VAL A 322 18.64 -19.99 6.96
C VAL A 322 19.54 -20.87 6.08
N LEU A 323 20.50 -20.29 5.37
CA LEU A 323 21.43 -21.04 4.53
C LEU A 323 22.41 -21.89 5.35
N ASP A 324 22.87 -21.39 6.50
CA ASP A 324 23.75 -22.12 7.42
C ASP A 324 23.01 -23.31 8.05
N ASP A 325 21.79 -23.09 8.56
CA ASP A 325 20.94 -24.16 9.10
C ASP A 325 20.64 -25.23 8.06
N TYR A 326 20.37 -24.80 6.81
CA TYR A 326 20.13 -25.71 5.70
C TYR A 326 21.38 -26.48 5.28
N ALA A 327 22.54 -25.84 5.26
CA ALA A 327 23.82 -26.49 4.96
C ALA A 327 24.17 -27.57 5.98
N ASP A 328 23.82 -27.37 7.25
CA ASP A 328 24.05 -28.33 8.32
C ASP A 328 23.04 -29.52 8.31
N ALA A 329 21.83 -29.27 7.83
CA ALA A 329 20.76 -30.26 7.77
C ALA A 329 20.87 -31.22 6.57
N VAL A 330 21.60 -30.89 5.51
CA VAL A 330 21.71 -31.68 4.28
C VAL A 330 23.09 -32.35 4.18
N PRO A 331 23.23 -33.65 4.46
CA PRO A 331 24.48 -34.37 4.28
C PRO A 331 24.83 -34.51 2.80
N GLY A 332 25.98 -34.08 2.38
CA GLY A 332 26.46 -34.29 1.01
C GLY A 332 27.86 -33.73 0.79
N ASP A 333 28.63 -34.43 -0.08
CA ASP A 333 30.03 -34.10 -0.40
C ASP A 333 30.22 -33.05 -1.50
N ASP A 334 29.11 -32.44 -2.01
CA ASP A 334 29.16 -31.50 -3.13
C ASP A 334 28.39 -30.23 -2.76
N ASP A 335 29.12 -29.17 -2.42
CA ASP A 335 28.57 -27.86 -2.05
C ASP A 335 27.67 -27.27 -3.14
N THR A 336 27.90 -27.58 -4.41
CA THR A 336 27.09 -27.13 -5.53
C THR A 336 25.73 -27.80 -5.56
N LYS A 337 25.62 -29.05 -5.11
CA LYS A 337 24.33 -29.77 -5.01
C LYS A 337 23.49 -29.28 -3.86
N ARG A 338 24.09 -28.80 -2.77
CA ARG A 338 23.40 -28.25 -1.61
C ARG A 338 22.57 -27.01 -1.97
N VAL A 339 23.15 -26.13 -2.76
CA VAL A 339 22.49 -24.87 -3.18
C VAL A 339 21.38 -25.12 -4.22
N LEU A 340 21.48 -26.21 -5.00
CA LEU A 340 20.51 -26.50 -6.07
C LEU A 340 19.35 -27.41 -5.66
N ASP A 341 19.37 -28.02 -4.47
CA ASP A 341 18.33 -28.93 -4.00
C ASP A 341 17.27 -28.22 -3.13
N LEU A 342 16.98 -26.95 -3.43
CA LEU A 342 15.97 -26.13 -2.75
C LEU A 342 14.54 -26.72 -2.83
N GLY A 343 14.29 -27.67 -3.72
CA GLY A 343 13.02 -28.40 -3.81
C GLY A 343 12.72 -29.35 -2.64
N ARG A 344 13.66 -29.47 -1.65
CA ARG A 344 13.48 -30.27 -0.43
C ARG A 344 13.25 -29.42 0.82
N VAL A 345 13.34 -28.10 0.71
CA VAL A 345 13.05 -27.22 1.84
C VAL A 345 11.55 -27.28 2.12
N PRO A 346 11.11 -27.54 3.35
CA PRO A 346 9.70 -27.47 3.72
C PRO A 346 9.11 -26.12 3.28
N GLU A 347 7.83 -26.09 2.90
CA GLU A 347 7.17 -24.85 2.47
C GLU A 347 7.24 -23.76 3.53
N SER A 348 7.25 -24.11 4.80
CA SER A 348 7.43 -23.22 5.96
C SER A 348 8.78 -22.48 5.99
N ASP A 349 9.80 -23.04 5.33
CA ASP A 349 11.18 -22.53 5.36
C ASP A 349 11.59 -21.91 4.02
N GLN A 350 10.64 -21.70 3.10
CA GLN A 350 10.90 -21.07 1.82
C GLN A 350 11.12 -19.56 1.98
N VAL A 351 12.14 -19.05 1.34
CA VAL A 351 12.49 -17.63 1.32
C VAL A 351 12.31 -17.11 -0.10
N ASP A 352 11.57 -16.02 -0.24
CA ASP A 352 11.42 -15.33 -1.51
C ASP A 352 12.64 -14.44 -1.74
N LEU A 353 13.30 -14.63 -2.88
CA LEU A 353 14.50 -13.88 -3.26
C LEU A 353 14.26 -13.09 -4.54
N VAL A 354 14.74 -11.87 -4.54
CA VAL A 354 14.72 -10.99 -5.72
C VAL A 354 16.16 -10.70 -6.14
N VAL A 355 16.45 -10.89 -7.43
CA VAL A 355 17.73 -10.50 -8.04
C VAL A 355 17.55 -9.16 -8.71
N LEU A 356 18.27 -8.15 -8.23
CA LEU A 356 18.28 -6.81 -8.79
C LEU A 356 19.50 -6.63 -9.70
N ASN A 357 19.28 -6.22 -10.95
CA ASN A 357 20.32 -5.84 -11.87
C ASN A 357 20.37 -4.31 -12.00
N THR A 358 21.10 -3.66 -11.11
CA THR A 358 21.21 -2.19 -11.05
C THR A 358 21.94 -1.56 -12.23
N GLY A 359 22.61 -2.37 -13.04
CA GLY A 359 23.32 -1.91 -14.25
C GLY A 359 22.51 -2.02 -15.54
N GLU A 360 21.29 -2.55 -15.50
CA GLU A 360 20.45 -2.70 -16.69
C GLU A 360 19.62 -1.43 -16.95
N GLU A 361 19.72 -0.90 -18.15
CA GLU A 361 18.90 0.23 -18.60
C GLU A 361 17.76 -0.26 -19.49
N TRP A 362 16.55 0.21 -19.23
CA TRP A 362 15.37 -0.05 -20.05
C TRP A 362 14.43 1.16 -20.09
N THR A 363 13.53 1.18 -21.04
CA THR A 363 12.52 2.25 -21.16
C THR A 363 11.18 1.72 -20.65
N VAL A 364 10.52 2.50 -19.80
CA VAL A 364 9.13 2.20 -19.38
C VAL A 364 8.25 2.19 -20.62
N ASP A 365 7.67 1.03 -20.90
CA ASP A 365 6.82 0.78 -22.05
C ASP A 365 5.55 0.07 -21.58
N PRO A 366 4.44 0.81 -21.40
CA PRO A 366 3.20 0.24 -20.87
C PRO A 366 2.64 -0.92 -21.70
N GLU A 367 2.96 -1.00 -23.01
CA GLU A 367 2.50 -2.10 -23.87
C GLU A 367 3.15 -3.46 -23.51
N LYS A 368 4.22 -3.42 -22.70
CA LYS A 368 4.91 -4.62 -22.22
C LYS A 368 4.50 -5.04 -20.81
N PHE A 369 3.68 -4.24 -20.15
CA PHE A 369 3.20 -4.54 -18.80
C PHE A 369 2.06 -5.57 -18.84
N HIS A 370 1.93 -6.31 -17.76
CA HIS A 370 0.90 -7.33 -17.59
C HIS A 370 -0.28 -6.81 -16.73
N SER A 371 -0.18 -5.58 -16.28
CA SER A 371 -1.19 -4.89 -15.45
C SER A 371 -2.01 -3.90 -16.25
#